data_0948d2a884cace5f00328976c5e21b77
#
_entry.id   0948d2a884cace5f00328976c5e21b77
#
_cell.length_a   1.000
_cell.length_b   1.000
_cell.length_c   1.000
_cell.angle_alpha   90.00
_cell.angle_beta   90.00
_cell.angle_gamma   90.00
#
_symmetry.space_group_name_H-M   'P 1'
#
loop_
_entity.id
_entity.type
_entity.pdbx_description
1 polymer ?
#
loop_
_entity_poly.entity_id
_entity_poly.type
_entity_poly.pdbx_seq_one_letter_code
_entity_poly.pdbx_strand_id
1 'polypeptide(L)'
;MNARSFVRSFAFLLGIGVCAASFGWTASNDDCLSCHGDKDLRSALGRSLFLDQEKFKASVHGQAEIGCTDCHADLQKIKDFPHAEKLRPVDCAVCHDKEAARMKMSVHMQPHRAENPIVVTCADCHGTHDIRKKDDAESSVFSINIPDTCDRCHLERVKIKNGNEFIQQYRQSVHYRALEKSGLSLSASCVSCHGGHDVKAAGDPQSRVSRKSIIHTCGRCHVGIEKNYLEGVHGKDYIKGVKDVPVCTDCHSEHAILSPLDLSSRVYATKVAAVCSRCHDDERLARQYGFLTSRLKTYSDSYHGTASKFGETRVANCASCHGFHDIRTSSDPKSPINAVNLSKTCGKCHPGAGTNFAKGKVHVVSTKVENKGAYAAKVFYIIVIAALISVFLIFIAADLFHRIRTQWKND
;
A
#
# COMPACT_ATOMS: atom_id res chain seq x y z
N MET A 1 -22.11 -55.89 80.48
CA MET A 1 -21.26 -56.11 81.70
C MET A 1 -19.96 -55.37 81.51
N ASN A 2 -19.75 -54.41 82.43
CA ASN A 2 -18.49 -53.88 82.96
C ASN A 2 -17.37 -53.46 81.96
N ALA A 3 -17.03 -52.25 81.91
CA ALA A 3 -16.61 -51.17 82.81
C ALA A 3 -15.07 -50.99 82.85
N ARG A 4 -14.71 -49.72 82.95
CA ARG A 4 -13.44 -49.08 83.39
C ARG A 4 -12.47 -48.66 82.24
N SER A 5 -12.53 -47.41 81.83
CA SER A 5 -11.80 -46.26 82.40
C SER A 5 -10.29 -46.41 82.44
N PHE A 6 -9.62 -45.63 81.60
CA PHE A 6 -8.32 -45.05 81.96
C PHE A 6 -8.13 -43.70 81.20
N VAL A 7 -8.18 -42.64 81.98
CA VAL A 7 -7.83 -41.27 81.59
C VAL A 7 -6.31 -41.18 81.52
N ARG A 8 -5.78 -40.74 80.33
CA ARG A 8 -4.40 -40.23 80.27
C ARG A 8 -4.44 -38.88 79.55
N SER A 9 -4.24 -37.82 80.30
CA SER A 9 -3.98 -36.45 79.89
C SER A 9 -2.72 -36.39 79.04
N PHE A 10 -2.86 -35.94 77.79
CA PHE A 10 -1.72 -35.51 76.94
C PHE A 10 -1.84 -33.99 76.74
N ALA A 11 -0.95 -33.24 77.38
CA ALA A 11 -0.81 -31.84 77.25
C ALA A 11 -0.19 -31.58 75.81
N PHE A 12 -0.98 -31.07 74.90
CA PHE A 12 -0.49 -30.61 73.58
C PHE A 12 -0.04 -29.17 73.76
N LEU A 13 1.27 -28.96 73.78
CA LEU A 13 1.90 -27.65 73.66
C LEU A 13 1.69 -27.18 72.20
N LEU A 14 0.73 -26.25 71.98
CA LEU A 14 0.59 -25.50 70.76
C LEU A 14 1.77 -24.50 70.66
N GLY A 15 2.81 -24.90 69.94
CA GLY A 15 3.81 -23.98 69.46
C GLY A 15 3.23 -23.12 68.31
N ILE A 16 2.81 -21.91 68.65
CA ILE A 16 2.46 -20.89 67.64
C ILE A 16 3.79 -20.48 67.00
N GLY A 17 4.14 -21.12 65.87
CA GLY A 17 5.18 -20.64 64.95
C GLY A 17 4.70 -19.37 64.29
N VAL A 18 5.11 -18.22 64.82
CA VAL A 18 4.98 -16.94 64.08
C VAL A 18 5.87 -17.04 62.86
N CYS A 19 5.27 -17.39 61.73
CA CYS A 19 5.89 -17.21 60.43
C CYS A 19 6.04 -15.70 60.23
N ALA A 20 7.20 -15.14 60.56
CA ALA A 20 7.57 -13.79 60.16
C ALA A 20 7.68 -13.81 58.63
N ALA A 21 6.57 -13.52 57.94
CA ALA A 21 6.62 -13.16 56.54
C ALA A 21 7.47 -11.89 56.46
N SER A 22 8.71 -12.03 56.01
CA SER A 22 9.53 -10.90 55.61
C SER A 22 8.82 -10.23 54.44
N PHE A 23 7.99 -9.24 54.75
CA PHE A 23 7.51 -8.31 53.74
C PHE A 23 8.75 -7.59 53.17
N GLY A 24 9.28 -8.11 52.06
CA GLY A 24 10.29 -7.40 51.30
C GLY A 24 9.67 -6.06 50.92
N TRP A 25 10.26 -4.98 51.38
CA TRP A 25 9.85 -3.63 50.97
C TRP A 25 10.07 -3.51 49.46
N THR A 26 9.01 -3.28 48.72
CA THR A 26 9.03 -2.96 47.27
C THR A 26 8.61 -1.52 47.15
N ALA A 27 9.38 -0.74 46.39
CA ALA A 27 9.02 0.67 46.13
C ALA A 27 7.63 0.75 45.47
N SER A 28 6.79 1.60 46.02
CA SER A 28 5.45 1.87 45.48
C SER A 28 5.51 2.86 44.32
N ASN A 29 4.45 2.95 43.56
CA ASN A 29 4.32 3.98 42.52
C ASN A 29 4.42 5.40 43.09
N ASP A 30 3.91 5.62 44.31
CA ASP A 30 3.95 6.93 44.97
C ASP A 30 5.38 7.35 45.34
N ASP A 31 6.23 6.40 45.73
CA ASP A 31 7.65 6.68 45.99
C ASP A 31 8.34 7.21 44.71
N CYS A 32 8.03 6.63 43.56
CA CYS A 32 8.56 7.08 42.25
C CYS A 32 8.00 8.47 41.86
N LEU A 33 6.70 8.65 42.01
CA LEU A 33 6.00 9.86 41.65
C LEU A 33 6.32 11.07 42.53
N SER A 34 6.85 10.85 43.75
CA SER A 34 7.32 11.93 44.64
C SER A 34 8.39 12.79 43.92
N CYS A 35 9.18 12.23 43.03
CA CYS A 35 10.16 12.94 42.20
C CYS A 35 9.69 13.04 40.74
N HIS A 36 9.28 11.93 40.12
CA HIS A 36 8.91 11.92 38.71
C HIS A 36 7.57 12.63 38.39
N GLY A 37 6.79 13.03 39.41
CA GLY A 37 5.64 13.90 39.29
C GLY A 37 5.99 15.39 39.17
N ASP A 38 7.26 15.77 39.39
CA ASP A 38 7.72 17.14 39.25
C ASP A 38 8.01 17.48 37.78
N LYS A 39 7.32 18.53 37.27
CA LYS A 39 7.46 19.01 35.89
C LYS A 39 8.85 19.56 35.55
N ASP A 40 9.59 19.98 36.58
CA ASP A 40 10.90 20.59 36.43
C ASP A 40 12.05 19.59 36.58
N LEU A 41 11.73 18.35 36.95
CA LEU A 41 12.76 17.28 37.08
C LEU A 41 13.45 17.01 35.73
N ARG A 42 14.78 17.11 35.76
CA ARG A 42 15.63 16.86 34.57
C ARG A 42 16.76 15.90 34.90
N SER A 43 17.19 15.11 33.90
CA SER A 43 18.43 14.35 33.97
C SER A 43 19.66 15.26 33.91
N ALA A 44 20.85 14.77 34.22
CA ALA A 44 22.11 15.48 34.05
C ALA A 44 22.31 16.00 32.60
N LEU A 45 21.69 15.38 31.61
CA LEU A 45 21.73 15.81 30.21
C LEU A 45 20.58 16.76 29.83
N GLY A 46 19.83 17.29 30.82
CA GLY A 46 18.72 18.24 30.61
C GLY A 46 17.42 17.63 30.08
N ARG A 47 17.34 16.31 29.89
CA ARG A 47 16.14 15.63 29.43
C ARG A 47 15.08 15.62 30.53
N SER A 48 13.82 15.94 30.21
CA SER A 48 12.71 15.83 31.17
C SER A 48 12.54 14.38 31.64
N LEU A 49 12.41 14.24 32.95
CA LEU A 49 12.09 12.99 33.62
C LEU A 49 10.67 12.99 34.22
N PHE A 50 9.91 14.06 33.93
CA PHE A 50 8.52 14.18 34.35
C PHE A 50 7.65 13.08 33.76
N LEU A 51 6.84 12.47 34.62
CA LEU A 51 5.79 11.52 34.25
C LEU A 51 4.42 12.13 34.56
N ASP A 52 3.58 12.24 33.53
CA ASP A 52 2.18 12.62 33.70
C ASP A 52 1.38 11.44 34.27
N GLN A 53 1.08 11.51 35.57
CA GLN A 53 0.41 10.45 36.31
C GLN A 53 -0.99 10.15 35.75
N GLU A 54 -1.72 11.15 35.30
CA GLU A 54 -3.08 10.95 34.76
C GLU A 54 -3.02 10.23 33.40
N LYS A 55 -2.06 10.56 32.57
CA LYS A 55 -1.83 9.83 31.31
C LYS A 55 -1.42 8.38 31.56
N PHE A 56 -0.55 8.16 32.53
CA PHE A 56 -0.16 6.80 32.91
C PHE A 56 -1.35 5.99 33.43
N LYS A 57 -2.17 6.55 34.35
CA LYS A 57 -3.39 5.89 34.83
C LYS A 57 -4.39 5.61 33.71
N ALA A 58 -4.48 6.46 32.70
CA ALA A 58 -5.35 6.29 31.55
C ALA A 58 -4.76 5.29 30.51
N SER A 59 -3.50 4.91 30.62
CA SER A 59 -2.87 3.93 29.74
C SER A 59 -3.41 2.52 29.97
N VAL A 60 -3.19 1.62 29.00
CA VAL A 60 -3.57 0.20 29.13
C VAL A 60 -2.88 -0.48 30.32
N HIS A 61 -1.65 -0.08 30.63
CA HIS A 61 -0.87 -0.64 31.72
C HIS A 61 -1.32 -0.05 33.06
N GLY A 62 -1.61 1.25 33.14
CA GLY A 62 -2.15 1.86 34.35
C GLY A 62 -3.54 1.32 34.70
N GLN A 63 -4.41 1.09 33.70
CA GLN A 63 -5.72 0.47 33.88
C GLN A 63 -5.63 -1.00 34.32
N ALA A 64 -4.54 -1.69 33.98
CA ALA A 64 -4.24 -3.04 34.43
C ALA A 64 -3.47 -3.10 35.75
N GLU A 65 -3.34 -1.96 36.46
CA GLU A 65 -2.65 -1.84 37.75
C GLU A 65 -1.17 -2.28 37.72
N ILE A 66 -0.53 -2.23 36.56
CA ILE A 66 0.90 -2.53 36.37
C ILE A 66 1.72 -1.39 36.99
N GLY A 67 2.63 -1.72 37.90
CA GLY A 67 3.47 -0.77 38.64
C GLY A 67 4.73 -0.35 37.86
N CYS A 68 5.37 0.71 38.35
CA CYS A 68 6.61 1.23 37.74
C CYS A 68 7.70 0.14 37.69
N THR A 69 7.87 -0.64 38.76
CA THR A 69 8.90 -1.67 38.89
C THR A 69 8.62 -2.94 38.09
N ASP A 70 7.40 -3.15 37.62
CA ASP A 70 7.09 -4.26 36.71
C ASP A 70 7.74 -4.09 35.34
N CYS A 71 7.87 -2.84 34.90
CA CYS A 71 8.60 -2.48 33.68
C CYS A 71 10.07 -2.13 33.94
N HIS A 72 10.35 -1.36 35.02
CA HIS A 72 11.69 -1.00 35.46
C HIS A 72 12.25 -2.03 36.41
N ALA A 73 12.47 -3.27 35.91
CA ALA A 73 12.80 -4.43 36.69
C ALA A 73 14.13 -4.31 37.48
N ASP A 74 15.04 -3.45 37.09
CA ASP A 74 16.27 -3.16 37.80
C ASP A 74 16.03 -2.33 39.09
N LEU A 75 14.84 -1.74 39.24
CA LEU A 75 14.43 -1.02 40.44
C LEU A 75 13.55 -1.85 41.41
N GLN A 76 13.23 -3.11 41.11
CA GLN A 76 12.38 -3.95 41.97
C GLN A 76 12.90 -4.13 43.41
N LYS A 77 14.22 -4.05 43.62
CA LYS A 77 14.89 -4.23 44.90
C LYS A 77 15.52 -2.96 45.43
N ILE A 78 15.13 -1.80 44.87
CA ILE A 78 15.67 -0.52 45.31
C ILE A 78 15.21 -0.20 46.71
N LYS A 79 16.13 0.28 47.56
CA LYS A 79 15.83 0.72 48.93
C LYS A 79 16.21 2.17 49.16
N ASP A 80 17.13 2.70 48.35
CA ASP A 80 17.71 4.01 48.53
C ASP A 80 17.35 4.91 47.32
N PHE A 81 16.94 6.13 47.59
CA PHE A 81 16.67 7.18 46.58
C PHE A 81 17.63 8.33 46.76
N PRO A 82 18.06 9.00 45.68
CA PRO A 82 17.78 8.75 44.25
C PRO A 82 18.50 7.50 43.74
N HIS A 83 17.88 6.83 42.75
CA HIS A 83 18.46 5.67 42.09
C HIS A 83 19.50 6.07 41.01
N ALA A 84 20.22 5.11 40.47
CA ALA A 84 21.17 5.31 39.41
C ALA A 84 20.47 5.94 38.18
N GLU A 85 21.12 6.95 37.58
CA GLU A 85 20.53 7.68 36.45
C GLU A 85 20.37 6.83 35.18
N LYS A 86 21.27 5.85 34.96
CA LYS A 86 21.24 4.96 33.82
C LYS A 86 20.59 3.63 34.19
N LEU A 87 19.34 3.49 33.80
CA LEU A 87 18.58 2.24 33.94
C LEU A 87 18.74 1.35 32.70
N ARG A 88 18.48 0.07 32.87
CA ARG A 88 18.37 -0.85 31.73
C ARG A 88 17.12 -0.51 30.90
N PRO A 89 17.20 -0.66 29.55
CA PRO A 89 16.01 -0.53 28.72
C PRO A 89 14.91 -1.48 29.17
N VAL A 90 13.68 -0.99 29.16
CA VAL A 90 12.50 -1.82 29.47
C VAL A 90 12.35 -2.93 28.42
N ASP A 91 12.20 -4.16 28.88
CA ASP A 91 11.97 -5.31 28.00
C ASP A 91 10.48 -5.67 27.95
N CYS A 92 9.79 -5.18 26.93
CA CYS A 92 8.38 -5.47 26.71
C CYS A 92 8.12 -6.98 26.43
N ALA A 93 9.14 -7.73 25.98
CA ALA A 93 9.02 -9.14 25.63
C ALA A 93 8.73 -10.04 26.84
N VAL A 94 8.96 -9.56 28.06
CA VAL A 94 8.64 -10.30 29.30
C VAL A 94 7.16 -10.67 29.35
N CYS A 95 6.28 -9.78 28.88
CA CYS A 95 4.82 -10.02 28.84
C CYS A 95 4.29 -10.14 27.39
N HIS A 96 4.92 -9.50 26.41
CA HIS A 96 4.51 -9.46 25.01
C HIS A 96 5.42 -10.32 24.12
N ASP A 97 5.67 -11.58 24.52
CA ASP A 97 6.59 -12.52 23.87
C ASP A 97 6.24 -12.80 22.40
N LYS A 98 4.94 -12.91 22.07
CA LYS A 98 4.46 -13.18 20.72
C LYS A 98 4.72 -12.02 19.78
N GLU A 99 4.40 -10.80 20.20
CA GLU A 99 4.65 -9.58 19.42
C GLU A 99 6.14 -9.33 19.26
N ALA A 100 6.94 -9.56 20.31
CA ALA A 100 8.38 -9.47 20.27
C ALA A 100 8.99 -10.51 19.31
N ALA A 101 8.51 -11.74 19.29
CA ALA A 101 8.94 -12.77 18.35
C ALA A 101 8.64 -12.37 16.89
N ARG A 102 7.48 -11.79 16.63
CA ARG A 102 7.12 -11.27 15.30
C ARG A 102 8.00 -10.09 14.90
N MET A 103 8.26 -9.16 15.83
CA MET A 103 9.11 -7.99 15.58
C MET A 103 10.55 -8.40 15.23
N LYS A 104 11.10 -9.47 15.81
CA LYS A 104 12.43 -10.01 15.46
C LYS A 104 12.52 -10.42 13.98
N MET A 105 11.41 -10.76 13.33
CA MET A 105 11.36 -11.09 11.90
C MET A 105 11.18 -9.87 10.99
N SER A 106 10.99 -8.69 11.57
CA SER A 106 10.76 -7.45 10.86
C SER A 106 12.07 -6.84 10.34
N VAL A 107 11.97 -6.14 9.21
CA VAL A 107 13.05 -5.28 8.70
C VAL A 107 13.49 -4.21 9.72
N HIS A 108 12.60 -3.81 10.64
CA HIS A 108 12.89 -2.83 11.68
C HIS A 108 13.89 -3.33 12.73
N MET A 109 14.02 -4.66 12.90
CA MET A 109 14.99 -5.28 13.82
C MET A 109 16.27 -5.75 13.13
N GLN A 110 16.33 -5.67 11.80
CA GLN A 110 17.55 -6.03 11.07
C GLN A 110 18.46 -4.80 10.99
N PRO A 111 19.77 -4.94 11.26
CA PRO A 111 20.71 -3.84 11.07
C PRO A 111 20.75 -3.48 9.58
N HIS A 112 20.12 -2.37 9.25
CA HIS A 112 20.24 -1.81 7.93
C HIS A 112 21.69 -1.33 7.72
N ARG A 113 22.20 -1.45 6.49
CA ARG A 113 23.57 -1.12 6.04
C ARG A 113 23.98 0.36 6.22
N ALA A 114 23.41 1.06 7.16
CA ALA A 114 23.76 2.45 7.44
C ALA A 114 24.89 2.49 8.47
N GLU A 115 25.80 3.44 8.31
CA GLU A 115 26.86 3.78 9.25
C GLU A 115 26.34 4.09 10.67
N ASN A 116 25.02 4.35 10.80
CA ASN A 116 24.28 4.50 12.06
C ASN A 116 23.01 3.66 12.02
N PRO A 117 23.01 2.43 12.50
CA PRO A 117 21.80 1.59 12.53
C PRO A 117 20.78 2.18 13.51
N ILE A 118 19.63 2.61 13.00
CA ILE A 118 18.47 2.96 13.83
C ILE A 118 17.84 1.65 14.30
N VAL A 119 17.90 1.41 15.60
CA VAL A 119 17.19 0.30 16.24
C VAL A 119 15.80 0.79 16.62
N VAL A 120 14.78 0.23 16.00
CA VAL A 120 13.38 0.54 16.31
C VAL A 120 12.93 -0.29 17.50
N THR A 121 12.36 0.37 18.50
CA THR A 121 11.81 -0.26 19.71
C THR A 121 10.28 -0.26 19.69
N CYS A 122 9.66 -1.00 20.60
CA CYS A 122 8.20 -0.99 20.76
C CYS A 122 7.68 0.43 21.06
N ALA A 123 8.43 1.18 21.87
CA ALA A 123 8.08 2.53 22.29
C ALA A 123 8.07 3.56 21.13
N ASP A 124 8.84 3.34 20.08
CA ASP A 124 8.86 4.23 18.91
C ASP A 124 7.51 4.30 18.20
N CYS A 125 6.74 3.20 18.26
CA CYS A 125 5.40 3.14 17.69
C CYS A 125 4.30 3.32 18.72
N HIS A 126 4.44 2.71 19.91
CA HIS A 126 3.36 2.63 20.90
C HIS A 126 3.41 3.71 21.98
N GLY A 127 4.49 4.48 22.07
CA GLY A 127 4.73 5.37 23.21
C GLY A 127 5.35 4.63 24.40
N THR A 128 5.45 5.31 25.53
CA THR A 128 6.13 4.79 26.72
C THR A 128 5.16 4.59 27.89
N HIS A 129 4.76 5.67 28.55
CA HIS A 129 3.93 5.66 29.74
C HIS A 129 2.43 5.90 29.47
N ASP A 130 2.09 6.36 28.28
CA ASP A 130 0.74 6.69 27.82
C ASP A 130 0.22 5.73 26.74
N ILE A 131 0.66 4.47 26.79
CA ILE A 131 0.30 3.44 25.80
C ILE A 131 -1.21 3.18 25.83
N ARG A 132 -1.88 3.38 24.69
CA ARG A 132 -3.32 3.22 24.56
C ARG A 132 -3.70 2.02 23.69
N LYS A 133 -4.93 1.55 23.80
CA LYS A 133 -5.47 0.50 22.93
C LYS A 133 -5.44 0.98 21.48
N LYS A 134 -5.25 0.02 20.55
CA LYS A 134 -5.17 0.32 19.09
C LYS A 134 -6.46 0.93 18.51
N ASP A 135 -7.59 0.77 19.18
CA ASP A 135 -8.91 1.30 18.83
C ASP A 135 -9.26 2.60 19.55
N ASP A 136 -8.39 3.09 20.42
CA ASP A 136 -8.48 4.40 21.03
C ASP A 136 -8.01 5.47 20.03
N ALA A 137 -8.81 6.50 19.79
CA ALA A 137 -8.50 7.57 18.83
C ALA A 137 -7.22 8.36 19.17
N GLU A 138 -6.83 8.39 20.45
CA GLU A 138 -5.59 9.04 20.91
C GLU A 138 -4.37 8.12 20.83
N SER A 139 -4.54 6.84 20.49
CA SER A 139 -3.42 5.90 20.32
C SER A 139 -2.57 6.27 19.10
N SER A 140 -1.25 6.29 19.26
CA SER A 140 -0.31 6.49 18.15
C SER A 140 -0.41 5.40 17.07
N VAL A 141 -0.99 4.24 17.40
CA VAL A 141 -1.21 3.12 16.48
C VAL A 141 -2.69 2.98 16.08
N PHE A 142 -3.52 3.97 16.38
CA PHE A 142 -4.86 4.05 15.81
C PHE A 142 -4.78 4.29 14.30
N SER A 143 -5.67 3.70 13.50
CA SER A 143 -5.58 3.66 12.03
C SER A 143 -5.30 5.02 11.39
N ILE A 144 -5.94 6.09 11.90
CA ILE A 144 -5.76 7.47 11.39
C ILE A 144 -4.37 8.03 11.75
N ASN A 145 -3.81 7.66 12.90
CA ASN A 145 -2.53 8.18 13.40
C ASN A 145 -1.31 7.39 12.89
N ILE A 146 -1.52 6.18 12.34
CA ILE A 146 -0.42 5.34 11.82
C ILE A 146 0.45 6.04 10.77
N PRO A 147 -0.09 6.77 9.79
CA PRO A 147 0.76 7.49 8.82
C PRO A 147 1.74 8.43 9.48
N ASP A 148 1.30 9.21 10.48
CA ASP A 148 2.15 10.16 11.20
C ASP A 148 3.17 9.44 12.09
N THR A 149 2.79 8.32 12.67
CA THR A 149 3.72 7.47 13.44
C THR A 149 4.84 6.92 12.57
N CYS A 150 4.54 6.48 11.34
CA CYS A 150 5.56 6.02 10.39
C CYS A 150 6.42 7.19 9.87
N ASP A 151 5.82 8.36 9.64
CA ASP A 151 6.47 9.56 9.13
C ASP A 151 7.60 10.05 10.03
N ARG A 152 7.48 9.91 11.34
CA ARG A 152 8.53 10.31 12.31
C ARG A 152 9.92 9.78 11.97
N CYS A 153 9.99 8.64 11.30
CA CYS A 153 11.24 8.04 10.88
C CYS A 153 11.40 8.08 9.34
N HIS A 154 10.35 7.74 8.61
CA HIS A 154 10.43 7.57 7.16
C HIS A 154 10.54 8.87 6.37
N LEU A 155 10.17 10.02 6.92
CA LEU A 155 10.43 11.34 6.30
C LEU A 155 11.75 11.95 6.73
N GLU A 156 12.10 11.87 8.01
CA GLU A 156 13.17 12.70 8.58
C GLU A 156 14.47 11.92 8.86
N ARG A 157 14.37 10.69 9.38
CA ARG A 157 15.50 9.98 9.96
C ARG A 157 16.15 8.95 9.03
N VAL A 158 15.41 8.42 8.08
CA VAL A 158 15.89 7.34 7.23
C VAL A 158 16.10 7.86 5.82
N LYS A 159 17.35 8.01 5.39
CA LYS A 159 17.70 8.27 3.98
C LYS A 159 17.47 6.97 3.17
N ILE A 160 16.24 6.54 3.06
CA ILE A 160 15.87 5.49 2.12
C ILE A 160 15.83 6.13 0.73
N LYS A 161 16.43 5.49 -0.27
CA LYS A 161 16.31 5.89 -1.66
C LYS A 161 14.81 6.01 -2.00
N ASN A 162 14.31 7.24 -2.25
CA ASN A 162 12.91 7.61 -2.45
C ASN A 162 12.01 7.51 -1.18
N GLY A 163 12.59 7.51 0.03
CA GLY A 163 11.83 7.31 1.28
C GLY A 163 10.72 8.34 1.53
N ASN A 164 10.95 9.60 1.18
CA ASN A 164 9.96 10.67 1.36
C ASN A 164 8.85 10.62 0.30
N GLU A 165 9.10 10.03 -0.86
CA GLU A 165 8.15 10.01 -1.98
C GLU A 165 6.95 9.11 -1.71
N PHE A 166 7.14 7.91 -1.14
CA PHE A 166 6.05 6.96 -0.93
C PHE A 166 5.03 7.43 0.12
N ILE A 167 5.46 8.16 1.17
CA ILE A 167 4.54 8.75 2.14
C ILE A 167 3.71 9.85 1.47
N GLN A 168 4.34 10.74 0.70
CA GLN A 168 3.63 11.77 -0.04
C GLN A 168 2.65 11.18 -1.05
N GLN A 169 3.03 10.12 -1.73
CA GLN A 169 2.16 9.37 -2.64
C GLN A 169 0.97 8.74 -1.89
N TYR A 170 1.22 8.13 -0.71
CA TYR A 170 0.14 7.56 0.10
C TYR A 170 -0.84 8.64 0.57
N ARG A 171 -0.36 9.82 0.99
CA ARG A 171 -1.22 10.95 1.40
C ARG A 171 -2.12 11.47 0.26
N GLN A 172 -1.76 11.22 -1.00
CA GLN A 172 -2.61 11.51 -2.15
C GLN A 172 -3.64 10.41 -2.45
N SER A 173 -3.48 9.22 -1.89
CA SER A 173 -4.31 8.04 -2.21
C SER A 173 -5.76 8.19 -1.72
N VAL A 174 -6.64 7.40 -2.35
CA VAL A 174 -8.05 7.28 -1.91
C VAL A 174 -8.15 6.73 -0.48
N HIS A 175 -7.21 5.87 -0.08
CA HIS A 175 -7.20 5.27 1.25
C HIS A 175 -6.89 6.32 2.33
N TYR A 176 -5.87 7.14 2.12
CA TYR A 176 -5.53 8.21 3.07
C TYR A 176 -6.64 9.27 3.14
N ARG A 177 -7.17 9.68 1.98
CA ARG A 177 -8.30 10.64 1.95
C ARG A 177 -9.52 10.11 2.71
N ALA A 178 -9.79 8.81 2.63
CA ALA A 178 -10.89 8.19 3.39
C ALA A 178 -10.60 8.16 4.90
N LEU A 179 -9.36 7.91 5.31
CA LEU A 179 -8.94 8.01 6.71
C LEU A 179 -9.08 9.44 7.25
N GLU A 180 -8.41 10.40 6.60
CA GLU A 180 -8.24 11.76 7.09
C GLU A 180 -9.53 12.59 6.95
N LYS A 181 -10.14 12.60 5.74
CA LYS A 181 -11.26 13.49 5.44
C LYS A 181 -12.62 12.92 5.81
N SER A 182 -12.75 11.60 5.75
CA SER A 182 -14.03 10.93 6.03
C SER A 182 -14.04 10.21 7.38
N GLY A 183 -12.94 10.23 8.14
CA GLY A 183 -12.83 9.54 9.42
C GLY A 183 -13.05 8.01 9.32
N LEU A 184 -12.89 7.43 8.13
CA LEU A 184 -13.12 6.00 7.90
C LEU A 184 -11.94 5.18 8.44
N SER A 185 -11.95 4.87 9.74
CA SER A 185 -10.89 4.13 10.44
C SER A 185 -10.60 2.73 9.86
N LEU A 186 -11.55 2.15 9.11
CA LEU A 186 -11.38 0.88 8.40
C LEU A 186 -10.64 1.02 7.06
N SER A 187 -10.41 2.22 6.57
CA SER A 187 -9.62 2.41 5.35
C SER A 187 -8.18 1.97 5.56
N ALA A 188 -7.53 1.52 4.48
CA ALA A 188 -6.20 0.95 4.57
C ALA A 188 -5.16 1.98 4.99
N SER A 189 -4.46 1.72 6.09
CA SER A 189 -3.25 2.42 6.54
C SER A 189 -2.00 1.63 6.16
N CYS A 190 -0.81 2.14 6.51
CA CYS A 190 0.47 1.47 6.24
C CYS A 190 0.48 0.01 6.73
N VAL A 191 0.02 -0.23 7.96
CA VAL A 191 0.02 -1.58 8.57
C VAL A 191 -1.01 -2.53 7.93
N SER A 192 -2.02 -1.99 7.26
CA SER A 192 -3.01 -2.82 6.56
C SER A 192 -2.39 -3.59 5.40
N CYS A 193 -1.41 -3.00 4.74
CA CYS A 193 -0.66 -3.61 3.64
C CYS A 193 0.63 -4.28 4.12
N HIS A 194 1.44 -3.59 4.91
CA HIS A 194 2.78 -4.02 5.28
C HIS A 194 2.84 -4.93 6.52
N GLY A 195 1.78 -4.96 7.33
CA GLY A 195 1.81 -5.56 8.68
C GLY A 195 2.28 -4.54 9.72
N GLY A 196 2.12 -4.90 11.01
CA GLY A 196 2.55 -4.05 12.13
C GLY A 196 3.89 -4.49 12.71
N HIS A 197 3.94 -5.72 13.23
CA HIS A 197 5.12 -6.22 13.92
C HIS A 197 6.09 -7.01 13.02
N ASP A 198 5.59 -7.62 11.96
CA ASP A 198 6.30 -8.50 11.03
C ASP A 198 6.51 -7.87 9.65
N VAL A 199 6.84 -6.59 9.61
CA VAL A 199 7.08 -5.87 8.36
C VAL A 199 8.26 -6.45 7.62
N LYS A 200 8.06 -6.84 6.35
CA LYS A 200 9.09 -7.43 5.49
C LYS A 200 9.32 -6.58 4.25
N ALA A 201 10.53 -6.64 3.70
CA ALA A 201 10.84 -5.99 2.44
C ALA A 201 9.91 -6.50 1.31
N ALA A 202 9.55 -5.63 0.36
CA ALA A 202 8.64 -6.00 -0.73
C ALA A 202 9.13 -7.19 -1.57
N GLY A 203 10.45 -7.34 -1.71
CA GLY A 203 11.08 -8.46 -2.41
C GLY A 203 11.10 -9.79 -1.63
N ASP A 204 10.81 -9.79 -0.34
CA ASP A 204 10.70 -11.01 0.46
C ASP A 204 9.43 -11.78 0.04
N PRO A 205 9.54 -13.06 -0.36
CA PRO A 205 8.37 -13.86 -0.74
C PRO A 205 7.30 -14.00 0.35
N GLN A 206 7.67 -13.82 1.62
CA GLN A 206 6.76 -13.86 2.76
C GLN A 206 6.17 -12.48 3.09
N SER A 207 6.58 -11.42 2.40
CA SER A 207 6.00 -10.09 2.56
C SER A 207 4.54 -10.07 2.12
N ARG A 208 3.70 -9.38 2.87
CA ARG A 208 2.29 -9.16 2.49
C ARG A 208 2.14 -8.36 1.19
N VAL A 209 3.15 -7.54 0.86
CA VAL A 209 3.18 -6.74 -0.36
C VAL A 209 4.03 -7.35 -1.47
N SER A 210 4.51 -8.58 -1.29
CA SER A 210 5.18 -9.32 -2.36
C SER A 210 4.22 -9.62 -3.51
N ARG A 211 4.74 -9.81 -4.72
CA ARG A 211 3.91 -10.21 -5.87
C ARG A 211 3.07 -11.46 -5.62
N LYS A 212 3.55 -12.37 -4.75
CA LYS A 212 2.83 -13.59 -4.37
C LYS A 212 1.67 -13.36 -3.40
N SER A 213 1.67 -12.25 -2.69
CA SER A 213 0.71 -11.98 -1.61
C SER A 213 -0.21 -10.81 -1.88
N ILE A 214 0.18 -9.89 -2.78
CA ILE A 214 -0.46 -8.59 -2.93
C ILE A 214 -1.94 -8.69 -3.32
N ILE A 215 -2.32 -9.67 -4.15
CA ILE A 215 -3.71 -9.86 -4.57
C ILE A 215 -4.57 -10.19 -3.36
N HIS A 216 -4.12 -11.11 -2.51
CA HIS A 216 -4.82 -11.46 -1.28
C HIS A 216 -4.79 -10.31 -0.25
N THR A 217 -3.70 -9.54 -0.19
CA THR A 217 -3.60 -8.39 0.71
C THR A 217 -4.64 -7.33 0.37
N CYS A 218 -4.83 -7.01 -0.91
CA CYS A 218 -5.91 -6.13 -1.37
C CYS A 218 -7.29 -6.79 -1.16
N GLY A 219 -7.39 -8.08 -1.45
CA GLY A 219 -8.61 -8.89 -1.39
C GLY A 219 -9.24 -8.97 -0.01
N ARG A 220 -8.46 -8.79 1.08
CA ARG A 220 -9.01 -8.76 2.45
C ARG A 220 -10.14 -7.73 2.64
N CYS A 221 -10.10 -6.64 1.87
CA CYS A 221 -11.14 -5.62 1.86
C CYS A 221 -11.89 -5.60 0.51
N HIS A 222 -11.18 -5.80 -0.60
CA HIS A 222 -11.71 -5.80 -1.96
C HIS A 222 -12.07 -7.23 -2.44
N VAL A 223 -12.83 -7.97 -1.61
CA VAL A 223 -13.16 -9.41 -1.81
C VAL A 223 -13.76 -9.69 -3.19
N GLY A 224 -14.71 -8.88 -3.63
CA GLY A 224 -15.37 -9.06 -4.93
C GLY A 224 -14.42 -8.82 -6.10
N ILE A 225 -13.47 -7.87 -5.95
CA ILE A 225 -12.48 -7.57 -6.97
C ILE A 225 -11.43 -8.68 -7.07
N GLU A 226 -10.95 -9.20 -5.94
CA GLU A 226 -10.07 -10.36 -5.90
C GLU A 226 -10.71 -11.55 -6.64
N LYS A 227 -11.96 -11.88 -6.31
CA LYS A 227 -12.71 -12.95 -6.99
C LYS A 227 -12.77 -12.75 -8.49
N ASN A 228 -13.17 -11.56 -8.94
CA ASN A 228 -13.27 -11.23 -10.36
C ASN A 228 -11.91 -11.33 -11.06
N TYR A 229 -10.85 -10.83 -10.43
CA TYR A 229 -9.50 -10.92 -10.98
C TYR A 229 -9.06 -12.38 -11.14
N LEU A 230 -9.27 -13.23 -10.14
CA LEU A 230 -8.88 -14.64 -10.17
C LEU A 230 -9.66 -15.47 -11.23
N GLU A 231 -10.86 -15.04 -11.63
CA GLU A 231 -11.63 -15.62 -12.71
C GLU A 231 -11.11 -15.21 -14.11
N GLY A 232 -10.40 -14.11 -14.22
CA GLY A 232 -9.82 -13.61 -15.46
C GLY A 232 -8.57 -14.36 -15.92
N VAL A 233 -8.06 -14.05 -17.11
CA VAL A 233 -6.84 -14.68 -17.66
C VAL A 233 -5.62 -14.39 -16.78
N HIS A 234 -5.47 -13.14 -16.33
CA HIS A 234 -4.36 -12.74 -15.47
C HIS A 234 -4.37 -13.48 -14.14
N GLY A 235 -5.54 -13.60 -13.51
CA GLY A 235 -5.68 -14.30 -12.23
C GLY A 235 -5.44 -15.79 -12.36
N LYS A 236 -5.93 -16.43 -13.43
CA LYS A 236 -5.67 -17.86 -13.70
C LYS A 236 -4.17 -18.14 -13.88
N ASP A 237 -3.46 -17.26 -14.57
CA ASP A 237 -2.03 -17.43 -14.76
C ASP A 237 -1.22 -17.06 -13.50
N TYR A 238 -1.71 -16.11 -12.69
CA TYR A 238 -1.18 -15.89 -11.35
C TYR A 238 -1.26 -17.13 -10.47
N ILE A 239 -2.41 -17.82 -10.44
CA ILE A 239 -2.58 -19.06 -9.67
C ILE A 239 -1.59 -20.15 -10.15
N LYS A 240 -1.30 -20.23 -11.45
CA LYS A 240 -0.30 -21.12 -12.02
C LYS A 240 1.15 -20.72 -11.70
N GLY A 241 1.36 -19.57 -11.07
CA GLY A 241 2.70 -19.08 -10.72
C GLY A 241 3.47 -18.44 -11.86
N VAL A 242 2.80 -17.98 -12.91
CA VAL A 242 3.41 -17.22 -14.01
C VAL A 242 3.96 -15.91 -13.48
N LYS A 243 5.26 -15.64 -13.70
CA LYS A 243 5.97 -14.54 -13.03
C LYS A 243 5.60 -13.14 -13.55
N ASP A 244 5.37 -13.00 -14.85
CA ASP A 244 5.17 -11.70 -15.52
C ASP A 244 3.69 -11.26 -15.55
N VAL A 245 2.81 -11.96 -14.84
CA VAL A 245 1.39 -11.62 -14.76
C VAL A 245 1.20 -10.32 -13.98
N PRO A 246 0.43 -9.34 -14.48
CA PRO A 246 0.18 -8.11 -13.74
C PRO A 246 -0.61 -8.39 -12.46
N VAL A 247 -0.25 -7.72 -11.37
CA VAL A 247 -0.97 -7.72 -10.10
C VAL A 247 -1.62 -6.36 -9.86
N CYS A 248 -2.37 -6.20 -8.79
CA CYS A 248 -3.15 -4.98 -8.51
C CYS A 248 -2.32 -3.69 -8.67
N THR A 249 -1.10 -3.69 -8.12
CA THR A 249 -0.22 -2.51 -8.13
C THR A 249 0.37 -2.17 -9.49
N ASP A 250 0.43 -3.11 -10.42
CA ASP A 250 0.92 -2.84 -11.78
C ASP A 250 -0.02 -1.90 -12.54
N CYS A 251 -1.33 -1.94 -12.23
CA CYS A 251 -2.32 -1.05 -12.80
C CYS A 251 -2.59 0.17 -11.92
N HIS A 252 -2.80 -0.04 -10.61
CA HIS A 252 -3.28 0.99 -9.68
C HIS A 252 -2.18 1.78 -8.96
N SER A 253 -0.91 1.46 -9.15
CA SER A 253 0.22 1.93 -8.32
C SER A 253 0.25 1.26 -6.93
N GLU A 254 1.26 1.60 -6.15
CA GLU A 254 1.51 1.03 -4.83
C GLU A 254 0.99 1.97 -3.72
N HIS A 255 1.53 3.18 -3.64
CA HIS A 255 1.18 4.17 -2.61
C HIS A 255 0.23 5.24 -3.13
N ALA A 256 0.44 5.75 -4.36
CA ALA A 256 -0.47 6.69 -5.01
C ALA A 256 -1.65 5.96 -5.68
N ILE A 257 -2.46 5.25 -4.90
CA ILE A 257 -3.67 4.58 -5.41
C ILE A 257 -4.78 5.65 -5.54
N LEU A 258 -4.93 6.18 -6.75
CA LEU A 258 -5.84 7.28 -7.04
C LEU A 258 -7.19 6.76 -7.60
N SER A 259 -8.24 7.58 -7.46
CA SER A 259 -9.52 7.32 -8.11
C SER A 259 -9.34 7.18 -9.62
N PRO A 260 -10.07 6.28 -10.30
CA PRO A 260 -10.10 6.24 -11.77
C PRO A 260 -10.55 7.54 -12.43
N LEU A 261 -11.20 8.43 -11.67
CA LEU A 261 -11.64 9.75 -12.12
C LEU A 261 -10.57 10.84 -11.93
N ASP A 262 -9.49 10.56 -11.24
CA ASP A 262 -8.40 11.50 -11.04
C ASP A 262 -7.49 11.52 -12.26
N LEU A 263 -7.24 12.72 -12.80
CA LEU A 263 -6.36 12.92 -13.97
C LEU A 263 -4.95 12.35 -13.77
N SER A 264 -4.46 12.29 -12.54
CA SER A 264 -3.15 11.74 -12.20
C SER A 264 -3.15 10.22 -12.09
N SER A 265 -4.33 9.59 -11.97
CA SER A 265 -4.45 8.13 -11.86
C SER A 265 -3.88 7.43 -13.09
N ARG A 266 -3.16 6.33 -12.88
CA ARG A 266 -2.70 5.46 -13.97
C ARG A 266 -3.86 4.81 -14.74
N VAL A 267 -4.97 4.58 -14.06
CA VAL A 267 -6.18 3.99 -14.66
C VAL A 267 -7.22 5.04 -15.05
N TYR A 268 -6.83 6.32 -15.16
CA TYR A 268 -7.66 7.34 -15.75
C TYR A 268 -8.01 6.99 -17.21
N ALA A 269 -9.20 7.31 -17.68
CA ALA A 269 -9.75 6.81 -18.94
C ALA A 269 -8.79 6.90 -20.14
N THR A 270 -8.08 8.03 -20.31
CA THR A 270 -7.13 8.23 -21.41
C THR A 270 -5.78 7.55 -21.21
N LYS A 271 -5.47 7.06 -19.99
CA LYS A 271 -4.20 6.42 -19.65
C LYS A 271 -4.26 4.89 -19.68
N VAL A 272 -5.45 4.29 -19.65
CA VAL A 272 -5.65 2.84 -19.63
C VAL A 272 -4.89 2.13 -20.74
N ALA A 273 -4.91 2.66 -21.96
CA ALA A 273 -4.22 2.04 -23.10
C ALA A 273 -2.71 1.94 -22.85
N ALA A 274 -2.09 2.97 -22.29
CA ALA A 274 -0.68 2.98 -21.95
C ALA A 274 -0.34 1.98 -20.83
N VAL A 275 -1.25 1.77 -19.86
CA VAL A 275 -1.06 0.75 -18.80
C VAL A 275 -1.03 -0.65 -19.39
N CYS A 276 -1.99 -0.98 -20.25
CA CYS A 276 -2.08 -2.31 -20.87
C CYS A 276 -0.88 -2.59 -21.80
N SER A 277 -0.47 -1.58 -22.58
CA SER A 277 0.59 -1.73 -23.58
C SER A 277 1.98 -1.95 -22.98
N ARG A 278 2.21 -1.59 -21.72
CA ARG A 278 3.51 -1.89 -21.06
C ARG A 278 3.90 -3.37 -21.15
N CYS A 279 2.90 -4.25 -21.14
CA CYS A 279 3.10 -5.69 -21.30
C CYS A 279 2.66 -6.17 -22.70
N HIS A 280 1.50 -5.71 -23.19
CA HIS A 280 0.91 -6.21 -24.43
C HIS A 280 1.62 -5.73 -25.71
N ASP A 281 2.54 -4.75 -25.64
CA ASP A 281 3.43 -4.37 -26.74
C ASP A 281 4.90 -4.75 -26.47
N ASP A 282 5.19 -5.44 -25.35
CA ASP A 282 6.52 -5.98 -25.07
C ASP A 282 6.76 -7.24 -25.90
N GLU A 283 7.71 -7.17 -26.85
CA GLU A 283 8.04 -8.28 -27.76
C GLU A 283 8.59 -9.50 -27.03
N ARG A 284 9.30 -9.32 -25.91
CA ARG A 284 9.81 -10.43 -25.10
C ARG A 284 8.66 -11.23 -24.49
N LEU A 285 7.69 -10.53 -23.88
CA LEU A 285 6.51 -11.16 -23.29
C LEU A 285 5.64 -11.78 -24.37
N ALA A 286 5.48 -11.12 -25.52
CA ALA A 286 4.71 -11.65 -26.65
C ALA A 286 5.27 -12.95 -27.17
N ARG A 287 6.61 -13.05 -27.34
CA ARG A 287 7.28 -14.31 -27.73
C ARG A 287 7.15 -15.39 -26.68
N GLN A 288 7.28 -15.02 -25.40
CA GLN A 288 7.25 -15.96 -24.28
C GLN A 288 5.86 -16.58 -24.05
N TYR A 289 4.80 -15.76 -24.20
CA TYR A 289 3.43 -16.14 -23.85
C TYR A 289 2.49 -16.28 -25.08
N GLY A 290 3.00 -16.10 -26.28
CA GLY A 290 2.27 -16.37 -27.51
C GLY A 290 1.15 -15.40 -27.86
N PHE A 291 1.22 -14.13 -27.42
CA PHE A 291 0.24 -13.12 -27.81
C PHE A 291 0.79 -12.15 -28.86
N LEU A 292 -0.13 -11.45 -29.54
CA LEU A 292 0.25 -10.50 -30.61
C LEU A 292 0.56 -9.11 -30.02
N THR A 293 1.63 -8.49 -30.49
CA THR A 293 1.99 -7.09 -30.20
C THR A 293 1.22 -6.09 -31.07
N SER A 294 1.58 -4.82 -31.02
CA SER A 294 0.97 -3.73 -31.80
C SER A 294 -0.48 -3.40 -31.40
N ARG A 295 -0.92 -3.79 -30.21
CA ARG A 295 -2.27 -3.50 -29.75
C ARG A 295 -2.48 -2.01 -29.46
N LEU A 296 -1.49 -1.35 -28.85
CA LEU A 296 -1.53 0.10 -28.65
C LEU A 296 -1.57 0.83 -29.98
N LYS A 297 -0.73 0.40 -30.95
CA LYS A 297 -0.67 1.04 -32.27
C LYS A 297 -2.02 0.94 -32.99
N THR A 298 -2.61 -0.25 -33.08
CA THR A 298 -3.90 -0.45 -33.77
C THR A 298 -5.05 0.26 -33.06
N TYR A 299 -5.01 0.38 -31.74
CA TYR A 299 -5.94 1.20 -30.97
C TYR A 299 -5.75 2.69 -31.29
N SER A 300 -4.50 3.18 -31.22
CA SER A 300 -4.17 4.60 -31.45
C SER A 300 -4.50 5.07 -32.87
N ASP A 301 -4.43 4.17 -33.86
CA ASP A 301 -4.80 4.42 -35.26
C ASP A 301 -6.34 4.41 -35.46
N SER A 302 -7.12 3.95 -34.47
CA SER A 302 -8.60 3.95 -34.50
C SER A 302 -9.17 5.32 -34.12
N TYR A 303 -10.46 5.53 -34.42
CA TYR A 303 -11.19 6.71 -33.96
C TYR A 303 -11.16 6.85 -32.44
N HIS A 304 -11.41 5.74 -31.70
CA HIS A 304 -11.40 5.75 -30.24
C HIS A 304 -10.02 6.17 -29.68
N GLY A 305 -8.96 5.62 -30.24
CA GLY A 305 -7.60 5.95 -29.80
C GLY A 305 -7.22 7.39 -30.14
N THR A 306 -7.60 7.87 -31.35
CA THR A 306 -7.37 9.25 -31.74
C THR A 306 -8.11 10.23 -30.83
N ALA A 307 -9.40 10.03 -30.59
CA ALA A 307 -10.19 10.90 -29.71
C ALA A 307 -9.67 10.86 -28.24
N SER A 308 -9.29 9.68 -27.74
CA SER A 308 -8.66 9.53 -26.42
C SER A 308 -7.34 10.33 -26.31
N LYS A 309 -6.55 10.37 -27.38
CA LYS A 309 -5.30 11.15 -27.46
C LYS A 309 -5.53 12.66 -27.33
N PHE A 310 -6.67 13.14 -27.83
CA PHE A 310 -7.11 14.52 -27.66
C PHE A 310 -7.87 14.79 -26.36
N GLY A 311 -7.87 13.85 -25.42
CA GLY A 311 -8.42 14.04 -24.07
C GLY A 311 -9.88 13.65 -23.91
N GLU A 312 -10.55 13.10 -24.95
CA GLU A 312 -11.94 12.64 -24.80
C GLU A 312 -12.01 11.39 -23.91
N THR A 313 -12.70 11.51 -22.79
CA THR A 313 -12.79 10.45 -21.74
C THR A 313 -13.95 9.49 -21.94
N ARG A 314 -14.95 9.85 -22.73
CA ARG A 314 -16.15 9.05 -23.01
C ARG A 314 -15.93 8.02 -24.10
N VAL A 315 -14.84 8.12 -24.85
CA VAL A 315 -14.52 7.13 -25.88
C VAL A 315 -14.04 5.82 -25.28
N ALA A 316 -14.30 4.72 -26.00
CA ALA A 316 -13.88 3.40 -25.55
C ALA A 316 -12.35 3.30 -25.48
N ASN A 317 -11.83 2.74 -24.39
CA ASN A 317 -10.44 2.32 -24.23
C ASN A 317 -10.36 0.79 -24.10
N CYS A 318 -9.17 0.25 -23.84
CA CYS A 318 -8.99 -1.20 -23.74
C CYS A 318 -9.96 -1.84 -22.74
N ALA A 319 -10.12 -1.26 -21.54
CA ALA A 319 -10.99 -1.77 -20.50
C ALA A 319 -12.49 -1.68 -20.85
N SER A 320 -12.90 -0.74 -21.70
CA SER A 320 -14.29 -0.60 -22.14
C SER A 320 -14.77 -1.81 -22.94
N CYS A 321 -13.86 -2.45 -23.68
CA CYS A 321 -14.14 -3.62 -24.50
C CYS A 321 -13.76 -4.92 -23.79
N HIS A 322 -12.57 -4.98 -23.18
CA HIS A 322 -12.00 -6.21 -22.60
C HIS A 322 -12.39 -6.46 -21.15
N GLY A 323 -13.00 -5.49 -20.47
CA GLY A 323 -13.12 -5.50 -19.00
C GLY A 323 -11.84 -5.03 -18.33
N PHE A 324 -11.80 -5.05 -17.00
CA PHE A 324 -10.62 -4.56 -16.26
C PHE A 324 -10.16 -5.52 -15.16
N HIS A 325 -11.02 -6.20 -14.43
CA HIS A 325 -10.60 -7.17 -13.41
C HIS A 325 -10.77 -8.62 -13.87
N ASP A 326 -11.87 -8.95 -14.55
CA ASP A 326 -12.19 -10.28 -15.07
C ASP A 326 -11.90 -10.42 -16.57
N ILE A 327 -10.78 -9.88 -17.03
CA ILE A 327 -10.39 -9.93 -18.46
C ILE A 327 -10.37 -11.39 -18.93
N ARG A 328 -11.12 -11.70 -20.01
CA ARG A 328 -11.30 -13.06 -20.56
C ARG A 328 -10.81 -13.12 -22.00
N THR A 329 -10.40 -14.32 -22.44
CA THR A 329 -10.06 -14.56 -23.84
C THR A 329 -11.28 -14.35 -24.73
N SER A 330 -11.07 -14.02 -26.01
CA SER A 330 -12.16 -13.88 -26.99
C SER A 330 -12.93 -15.19 -27.23
N SER A 331 -12.34 -16.33 -26.93
CA SER A 331 -13.00 -17.65 -27.02
C SER A 331 -13.91 -17.96 -25.83
N ASP A 332 -13.75 -17.27 -24.69
CA ASP A 332 -14.63 -17.47 -23.53
C ASP A 332 -16.04 -16.91 -23.83
N PRO A 333 -17.11 -17.72 -23.74
CA PRO A 333 -18.48 -17.23 -23.99
C PRO A 333 -18.92 -16.09 -23.08
N LYS A 334 -18.29 -15.93 -21.89
CA LYS A 334 -18.55 -14.84 -20.95
C LYS A 334 -17.75 -13.55 -21.28
N SER A 335 -16.79 -13.65 -22.21
CA SER A 335 -15.97 -12.49 -22.56
C SER A 335 -16.78 -11.39 -23.25
N PRO A 336 -16.66 -10.12 -22.88
CA PRO A 336 -17.30 -9.02 -23.57
C PRO A 336 -16.89 -8.93 -25.06
N ILE A 337 -15.71 -9.43 -25.41
CA ILE A 337 -15.17 -9.43 -26.78
C ILE A 337 -15.40 -10.79 -27.51
N ASN A 338 -16.14 -11.72 -26.92
CA ASN A 338 -16.58 -12.89 -27.67
C ASN A 338 -17.55 -12.45 -28.77
N ALA A 339 -17.50 -13.09 -29.93
CA ALA A 339 -18.28 -12.72 -31.12
C ALA A 339 -19.79 -12.56 -30.82
N VAL A 340 -20.34 -13.42 -29.94
CA VAL A 340 -21.77 -13.38 -29.58
C VAL A 340 -22.13 -12.19 -28.67
N ASN A 341 -21.15 -11.59 -27.98
CA ASN A 341 -21.34 -10.51 -27.04
C ASN A 341 -20.97 -9.13 -27.63
N LEU A 342 -20.31 -9.06 -28.78
CA LEU A 342 -19.81 -7.81 -29.36
C LEU A 342 -20.89 -6.78 -29.56
N SER A 343 -22.06 -7.15 -30.10
CA SER A 343 -23.18 -6.21 -30.27
C SER A 343 -23.59 -5.55 -28.97
N LYS A 344 -23.65 -6.33 -27.87
CA LYS A 344 -23.96 -5.82 -26.53
C LYS A 344 -22.83 -4.93 -26.01
N THR A 345 -21.58 -5.29 -26.26
CA THR A 345 -20.41 -4.51 -25.81
C THR A 345 -20.32 -3.18 -26.55
N CYS A 346 -20.49 -3.17 -27.88
CA CYS A 346 -20.51 -1.94 -28.66
C CYS A 346 -21.76 -1.10 -28.36
N GLY A 347 -22.91 -1.75 -28.15
CA GLY A 347 -24.19 -1.15 -27.83
C GLY A 347 -24.24 -0.33 -26.55
N LYS A 348 -23.27 -0.49 -25.65
CA LYS A 348 -23.16 0.35 -24.44
C LYS A 348 -22.95 1.84 -24.78
N CYS A 349 -22.30 2.12 -25.90
CA CYS A 349 -22.01 3.49 -26.36
C CYS A 349 -22.63 3.79 -27.72
N HIS A 350 -22.91 2.75 -28.55
CA HIS A 350 -23.50 2.88 -29.89
C HIS A 350 -24.92 2.31 -29.91
N PRO A 351 -25.95 3.14 -29.63
CA PRO A 351 -27.35 2.68 -29.66
C PRO A 351 -27.68 2.04 -31.02
N GLY A 352 -28.29 0.86 -30.99
CA GLY A 352 -28.64 0.13 -32.21
C GLY A 352 -27.49 -0.68 -32.85
N ALA A 353 -26.34 -0.82 -32.18
CA ALA A 353 -25.25 -1.67 -32.64
C ALA A 353 -25.73 -3.14 -32.75
N GLY A 354 -26.07 -3.58 -33.95
CA GLY A 354 -26.45 -4.96 -34.28
C GLY A 354 -25.24 -5.83 -34.61
N THR A 355 -25.51 -7.10 -34.96
CA THR A 355 -24.48 -8.07 -35.30
C THR A 355 -23.60 -7.64 -36.49
N ASN A 356 -24.15 -6.89 -37.44
CA ASN A 356 -23.40 -6.37 -38.59
C ASN A 356 -22.44 -5.24 -38.20
N PHE A 357 -22.77 -4.43 -37.19
CA PHE A 357 -21.89 -3.37 -36.67
C PHE A 357 -20.59 -3.94 -36.12
N ALA A 358 -20.66 -5.10 -35.48
CA ALA A 358 -19.54 -5.71 -34.78
C ALA A 358 -18.73 -6.72 -35.62
N LYS A 359 -19.05 -6.91 -36.91
CA LYS A 359 -18.36 -7.89 -37.78
C LYS A 359 -16.92 -7.50 -38.13
N GLY A 360 -16.57 -6.21 -38.06
CA GLY A 360 -15.23 -5.72 -38.37
C GLY A 360 -14.20 -6.05 -37.28
N LYS A 361 -12.95 -6.29 -37.68
CA LYS A 361 -11.84 -6.40 -36.73
C LYS A 361 -11.54 -5.02 -36.14
N VAL A 362 -11.51 -4.91 -34.81
CA VAL A 362 -11.16 -3.67 -34.11
C VAL A 362 -9.65 -3.39 -34.18
N HIS A 363 -8.84 -4.41 -33.98
CA HIS A 363 -7.39 -4.32 -34.12
C HIS A 363 -6.98 -4.67 -35.57
N VAL A 364 -6.89 -3.65 -36.41
CA VAL A 364 -6.54 -3.81 -37.83
C VAL A 364 -5.09 -3.42 -38.07
N VAL A 365 -4.28 -4.38 -38.47
CA VAL A 365 -2.91 -4.08 -38.91
C VAL A 365 -2.95 -3.89 -40.45
N SER A 366 -2.68 -2.65 -40.90
CA SER A 366 -2.69 -2.28 -42.31
C SER A 366 -1.34 -2.64 -42.96
N THR A 367 -1.10 -3.94 -43.21
CA THR A 367 0.07 -4.44 -43.94
C THR A 367 -0.35 -5.12 -45.25
N LYS A 368 0.59 -5.25 -46.19
CA LYS A 368 0.34 -6.00 -47.43
C LYS A 368 -0.10 -7.45 -47.21
N VAL A 369 0.32 -8.03 -46.07
CA VAL A 369 0.06 -9.43 -45.75
C VAL A 369 -1.27 -9.61 -45.02
N GLU A 370 -1.54 -8.75 -44.00
CA GLU A 370 -2.71 -8.96 -43.09
C GLU A 370 -3.99 -8.31 -43.60
N ASN A 371 -3.90 -7.15 -44.27
CA ASN A 371 -5.07 -6.45 -44.83
C ASN A 371 -4.69 -5.61 -46.06
N LYS A 372 -4.74 -6.21 -47.23
CA LYS A 372 -4.38 -5.59 -48.50
C LYS A 372 -5.20 -4.35 -48.80
N GLY A 373 -6.52 -4.36 -48.50
CA GLY A 373 -7.42 -3.23 -48.75
C GLY A 373 -7.10 -2.01 -47.90
N ALA A 374 -6.92 -2.22 -46.59
CA ALA A 374 -6.52 -1.16 -45.66
C ALA A 374 -5.12 -0.61 -46.01
N TYR A 375 -4.20 -1.46 -46.43
CA TYR A 375 -2.88 -1.04 -46.89
C TYR A 375 -2.96 -0.18 -48.16
N ALA A 376 -3.70 -0.60 -49.16
CA ALA A 376 -3.89 0.15 -50.42
C ALA A 376 -4.54 1.51 -50.14
N ALA A 377 -5.59 1.57 -49.31
CA ALA A 377 -6.21 2.83 -48.91
C ALA A 377 -5.22 3.76 -48.22
N LYS A 378 -4.43 3.24 -47.26
CA LYS A 378 -3.40 4.01 -46.57
C LYS A 378 -2.38 4.62 -47.54
N VAL A 379 -1.85 3.81 -48.44
CA VAL A 379 -0.88 4.28 -49.44
C VAL A 379 -1.48 5.36 -50.35
N PHE A 380 -2.71 5.16 -50.82
CA PHE A 380 -3.45 6.14 -51.61
C PHE A 380 -3.56 7.50 -50.92
N TYR A 381 -4.02 7.50 -49.63
CA TYR A 381 -4.13 8.75 -48.88
C TYR A 381 -2.77 9.42 -48.62
N ILE A 382 -1.72 8.66 -48.36
CA ILE A 382 -0.37 9.21 -48.20
C ILE A 382 0.06 9.93 -49.50
N ILE A 383 -0.16 9.32 -50.65
CA ILE A 383 0.18 9.92 -51.94
C ILE A 383 -0.63 11.21 -52.18
N VAL A 384 -1.95 11.18 -51.93
CA VAL A 384 -2.81 12.35 -52.13
C VAL A 384 -2.41 13.50 -51.20
N ILE A 385 -2.17 13.23 -49.94
CA ILE A 385 -1.75 14.25 -48.95
C ILE A 385 -0.38 14.83 -49.35
N ALA A 386 0.59 13.97 -49.70
CA ALA A 386 1.91 14.41 -50.13
C ALA A 386 1.83 15.29 -51.39
N ALA A 387 1.01 14.93 -52.37
CA ALA A 387 0.79 15.73 -53.58
C ALA A 387 0.18 17.10 -53.24
N LEU A 388 -0.86 17.15 -52.43
CA LEU A 388 -1.50 18.40 -51.98
C LEU A 388 -0.50 19.32 -51.26
N ILE A 389 0.23 18.78 -50.28
CA ILE A 389 1.24 19.55 -49.54
C ILE A 389 2.30 20.07 -50.48
N SER A 390 2.78 19.25 -51.44
CA SER A 390 3.78 19.64 -52.42
C SER A 390 3.30 20.80 -53.29
N VAL A 391 2.05 20.75 -53.77
CA VAL A 391 1.45 21.85 -54.57
C VAL A 391 1.41 23.15 -53.76
N PHE A 392 0.96 23.09 -52.49
CA PHE A 392 0.94 24.28 -51.62
C PHE A 392 2.35 24.84 -51.37
N LEU A 393 3.33 23.97 -51.08
CA LEU A 393 4.71 24.41 -50.86
C LEU A 393 5.31 25.06 -52.13
N ILE A 394 5.06 24.50 -53.31
CA ILE A 394 5.49 25.08 -54.58
C ILE A 394 4.83 26.45 -54.79
N PHE A 395 3.53 26.55 -54.52
CA PHE A 395 2.80 27.81 -54.64
C PHE A 395 3.37 28.90 -53.71
N ILE A 396 3.57 28.54 -52.41
CA ILE A 396 4.15 29.46 -51.41
C ILE A 396 5.56 29.89 -51.84
N ALA A 397 6.39 28.95 -52.30
CA ALA A 397 7.75 29.25 -52.74
C ALA A 397 7.75 30.17 -53.97
N ALA A 398 6.85 29.94 -54.92
CA ALA A 398 6.70 30.78 -56.10
C ALA A 398 6.23 32.21 -55.76
N ASP A 399 5.24 32.35 -54.88
CA ASP A 399 4.76 33.65 -54.39
C ASP A 399 5.86 34.41 -53.62
N LEU A 400 6.58 33.73 -52.76
CA LEU A 400 7.69 34.32 -51.98
C LEU A 400 8.81 34.80 -52.96
N PHE A 401 9.18 33.95 -53.94
CA PHE A 401 10.18 34.30 -54.93
C PHE A 401 9.73 35.50 -55.75
N HIS A 402 8.46 35.55 -56.20
CA HIS A 402 7.90 36.68 -56.92
C HIS A 402 7.97 37.98 -56.10
N ARG A 403 7.59 37.94 -54.81
CA ARG A 403 7.64 39.12 -53.91
C ARG A 403 9.07 39.61 -53.70
N ILE A 404 10.03 38.74 -53.45
CA ILE A 404 11.42 39.08 -53.24
C ILE A 404 11.95 39.74 -54.55
N ARG A 405 11.67 39.16 -55.72
CA ARG A 405 12.11 39.70 -57.02
C ARG A 405 11.49 41.06 -57.33
N THR A 406 10.24 41.29 -56.91
CA THR A 406 9.57 42.61 -57.17
C THR A 406 10.08 43.68 -56.18
N GLN A 407 10.42 43.33 -54.93
CA GLN A 407 11.07 44.29 -54.04
C GLN A 407 12.47 44.71 -54.54
N TRP A 408 13.29 43.76 -55.00
CA TRP A 408 14.64 44.05 -55.55
C TRP A 408 14.64 44.87 -56.86
N LYS A 409 13.51 45.02 -57.53
CA LYS A 409 13.39 45.88 -58.70
C LYS A 409 12.90 47.28 -58.36
N ASN A 410 12.41 47.49 -57.14
CA ASN A 410 11.89 48.79 -56.72
C ASN A 410 12.85 49.52 -55.74
N ASP A 411 13.93 48.85 -55.27
CA ASP A 411 15.12 49.43 -54.66
C ASP A 411 16.23 49.65 -55.73
#